data_53e9a19b4380e0e3b4e1b6f567054b78
#
_entry.id   53e9a19b4380e0e3b4e1b6f567054b78
#
_cell.length_a   1.000
_cell.length_b   1.000
_cell.length_c   1.000
_cell.angle_alpha   90.00
_cell.angle_beta   90.00
_cell.angle_gamma   90.00
#
_symmetry.space_group_name_H-M   'P 1'
#
loop_
_entity.id
_entity.type
_entity.pdbx_description
1 polymer ?
#
loop_
_entity_poly.entity_id
_entity_poly.type
_entity_poly.pdbx_seq_one_letter_code
_entity_poly.pdbx_strand_id
1 'polypeptide(L)'
;LYIDLSGGMRDTATLLLIVARYLKDIRMVQTKKVLYSELKGNSSVVRDSTGLYNLMDLITAVDAFFSTGTTEKLKAYMKQTGETDPDILNLLDRIDHFADDLALCRVQMLKADLKAIARQIKQRPASRETLSSLLYELMNDRFEAEFQNLMGSRSDSLPALVQWCAHHRMYQQGLTLLSEEMPTYLCGHLFLQPTGKALDYMALQPQNKGKSWVFQMFHYHFCRAALFH
;
A
#
# COMPACT_ATOMS: atom_id res chain seq x y z
N LEU A 1 -19.79 23.77 -4.42
CA LEU A 1 -21.14 23.25 -4.53
C LEU A 1 -21.71 23.04 -3.13
N TYR A 2 -22.96 23.46 -2.93
CA TYR A 2 -23.78 23.14 -1.77
C TYR A 2 -24.94 22.29 -2.25
N ILE A 3 -25.18 21.19 -1.55
CA ILE A 3 -26.19 20.20 -1.94
C ILE A 3 -27.19 20.11 -0.78
N ASP A 4 -28.46 20.24 -1.08
CA ASP A 4 -29.52 19.98 -0.12
C ASP A 4 -30.30 18.73 -0.60
N LEU A 5 -30.24 17.69 0.23
CA LEU A 5 -30.94 16.41 -0.01
C LEU A 5 -32.32 16.39 0.67
N SER A 6 -32.76 17.52 1.25
CA SER A 6 -34.02 17.63 1.96
C SER A 6 -35.19 17.69 0.97
N GLY A 7 -36.15 16.85 1.15
CA GLY A 7 -37.36 16.81 0.34
C GLY A 7 -37.19 16.12 -1.01
N GLY A 8 -38.30 15.82 -1.65
CA GLY A 8 -38.34 15.12 -2.92
C GLY A 8 -38.35 13.59 -2.80
N MET A 9 -38.36 12.94 -3.96
CA MET A 9 -38.30 11.48 -4.04
C MET A 9 -36.88 10.98 -3.67
N ARG A 10 -36.79 9.80 -3.08
CA ARG A 10 -35.49 9.18 -2.71
C ARG A 10 -34.54 9.10 -3.90
N ASP A 11 -35.06 8.83 -5.09
CA ASP A 11 -34.27 8.72 -6.32
C ASP A 11 -33.63 10.06 -6.71
N THR A 12 -34.31 11.19 -6.45
CA THR A 12 -33.77 12.53 -6.72
C THR A 12 -32.55 12.82 -5.84
N ALA A 13 -32.61 12.47 -4.55
CA ALA A 13 -31.48 12.64 -3.64
C ALA A 13 -30.27 11.78 -4.07
N THR A 14 -30.54 10.55 -4.48
CA THR A 14 -29.49 9.64 -5.01
C THR A 14 -28.88 10.20 -6.28
N LEU A 15 -29.70 10.68 -7.21
CA LEU A 15 -29.22 11.29 -8.46
C LEU A 15 -28.37 12.53 -8.20
N LEU A 16 -28.77 13.39 -7.25
CA LEU A 16 -27.99 14.56 -6.88
C LEU A 16 -26.61 14.19 -6.33
N LEU A 17 -26.50 13.14 -5.52
CA LEU A 17 -25.20 12.64 -5.05
C LEU A 17 -24.33 12.13 -6.19
N ILE A 18 -24.91 11.39 -7.14
CA ILE A 18 -24.20 10.90 -8.34
C ILE A 18 -23.73 12.07 -9.20
N VAL A 19 -24.58 13.05 -9.45
CA VAL A 19 -24.22 14.25 -10.22
C VAL A 19 -23.14 15.06 -9.50
N ALA A 20 -23.24 15.21 -8.19
CA ALA A 20 -22.23 15.89 -7.39
C ALA A 20 -20.87 15.17 -7.49
N ARG A 21 -20.87 13.84 -7.46
CA ARG A 21 -19.68 13.02 -7.65
C ARG A 21 -19.08 13.21 -9.04
N TYR A 22 -19.91 13.13 -10.08
CA TYR A 22 -19.49 13.38 -11.45
C TYR A 22 -18.87 14.78 -11.62
N LEU A 23 -19.51 15.82 -11.08
CA LEU A 23 -18.99 17.18 -11.13
C LEU A 23 -17.65 17.31 -10.39
N LYS A 24 -17.47 16.62 -9.26
CA LYS A 24 -16.22 16.59 -8.53
C LYS A 24 -15.11 15.93 -9.35
N ASP A 25 -15.35 14.74 -9.86
CA ASP A 25 -14.30 13.91 -10.48
C ASP A 25 -13.96 14.39 -11.91
N ILE A 26 -14.94 14.90 -12.68
CA ILE A 26 -14.74 15.27 -14.08
C ILE A 26 -14.59 16.77 -14.28
N ARG A 27 -15.28 17.58 -13.49
CA ARG A 27 -15.28 19.04 -13.61
C ARG A 27 -14.49 19.75 -12.52
N MET A 28 -13.86 19.02 -11.62
CA MET A 28 -13.09 19.54 -10.48
C MET A 28 -13.89 20.51 -9.59
N VAL A 29 -15.21 20.34 -9.52
CA VAL A 29 -16.09 21.16 -8.69
C VAL A 29 -16.06 20.66 -7.27
N GLN A 30 -15.58 21.48 -6.34
CA GLN A 30 -15.54 21.11 -4.92
C GLN A 30 -16.93 21.18 -4.29
N THR A 31 -17.32 20.09 -3.63
CA THR A 31 -18.51 20.07 -2.76
C THR A 31 -18.14 20.61 -1.39
N LYS A 32 -18.78 21.70 -0.99
CA LYS A 32 -18.53 22.38 0.29
C LYS A 32 -19.37 21.78 1.42
N LYS A 33 -20.66 21.57 1.15
CA LYS A 33 -21.57 20.97 2.12
C LYS A 33 -22.64 20.13 1.44
N VAL A 34 -23.02 19.08 2.13
CA VAL A 34 -24.17 18.23 1.85
C VAL A 34 -25.08 18.27 3.06
N LEU A 35 -26.27 18.80 2.89
CA LEU A 35 -27.24 18.99 3.96
C LEU A 35 -28.43 18.03 3.77
N TYR A 36 -28.99 17.60 4.87
CA TYR A 36 -30.19 16.77 4.89
C TYR A 36 -31.09 17.23 6.04
N SER A 37 -32.38 17.45 5.77
CA SER A 37 -33.36 17.79 6.77
C SER A 37 -34.16 16.59 7.21
N GLU A 38 -34.14 16.29 8.49
CA GLU A 38 -34.91 15.22 9.12
C GLU A 38 -36.09 15.80 9.90
N LEU A 39 -37.29 15.27 9.65
CA LEU A 39 -38.47 15.58 10.42
C LEU A 39 -38.47 14.79 11.74
N LYS A 40 -38.42 15.47 12.87
CA LYS A 40 -38.60 14.93 14.19
C LYS A 40 -39.85 15.46 14.83
N GLY A 41 -40.95 14.72 14.72
CA GLY A 41 -42.25 15.21 15.18
C GLY A 41 -42.71 16.46 14.40
N ASN A 42 -42.94 17.58 15.08
CA ASN A 42 -43.33 18.85 14.46
C ASN A 42 -42.16 19.80 14.15
N SER A 43 -40.92 19.34 14.34
CA SER A 43 -39.73 20.17 14.06
C SER A 43 -38.86 19.52 12.97
N SER A 44 -38.23 20.37 12.16
CA SER A 44 -37.24 19.95 11.18
C SER A 44 -35.83 20.21 11.73
N VAL A 45 -34.96 19.21 11.68
CA VAL A 45 -33.56 19.34 12.08
C VAL A 45 -32.67 19.15 10.84
N VAL A 46 -31.88 20.18 10.54
CA VAL A 46 -30.89 20.09 9.43
C VAL A 46 -29.64 19.43 9.95
N ARG A 47 -29.23 18.38 9.26
CA ARG A 47 -27.99 17.64 9.53
C ARG A 47 -26.95 17.88 8.43
N ASP A 48 -25.72 18.02 8.83
CA ASP A 48 -24.58 18.06 7.91
C ASP A 48 -24.13 16.64 7.59
N SER A 49 -24.38 16.22 6.36
CA SER A 49 -24.02 14.89 5.83
C SER A 49 -22.75 14.92 4.98
N THR A 50 -21.98 16.00 5.03
CA THR A 50 -20.75 16.17 4.25
C THR A 50 -19.73 15.08 4.57
N GLY A 51 -19.59 14.69 5.85
CA GLY A 51 -18.71 13.60 6.26
C GLY A 51 -19.06 12.26 5.57
N LEU A 52 -20.35 11.93 5.52
CA LEU A 52 -20.82 10.72 4.84
C LEU A 52 -20.54 10.77 3.32
N TYR A 53 -20.72 11.91 2.68
CA TYR A 53 -20.37 12.11 1.27
C TYR A 53 -18.86 11.93 1.03
N ASN A 54 -18.04 12.45 1.93
CA ASN A 54 -16.58 12.33 1.82
C ASN A 54 -16.08 10.89 2.02
N LEU A 55 -16.83 10.00 2.66
CA LEU A 55 -16.46 8.57 2.73
C LEU A 55 -16.31 7.92 1.35
N MET A 56 -17.03 8.42 0.33
CA MET A 56 -16.83 7.95 -1.04
C MET A 56 -15.41 8.25 -1.55
N ASP A 57 -14.83 9.37 -1.12
CA ASP A 57 -13.44 9.71 -1.46
C ASP A 57 -12.46 8.78 -0.77
N LEU A 58 -12.71 8.45 0.50
CA LEU A 58 -11.88 7.51 1.24
C LEU A 58 -11.88 6.12 0.57
N ILE A 59 -13.05 5.59 0.24
CA ILE A 59 -13.17 4.29 -0.43
C ILE A 59 -12.39 4.31 -1.77
N THR A 60 -12.59 5.37 -2.57
CA THR A 60 -11.87 5.53 -3.84
C THR A 60 -10.36 5.67 -3.63
N ALA A 61 -9.93 6.34 -2.57
CA ALA A 61 -8.52 6.53 -2.25
C ALA A 61 -7.85 5.22 -1.80
N VAL A 62 -8.54 4.43 -0.98
CA VAL A 62 -8.09 3.09 -0.57
C VAL A 62 -8.02 2.16 -1.78
N ASP A 63 -9.04 2.16 -2.63
CA ASP A 63 -9.04 1.32 -3.85
C ASP A 63 -7.90 1.71 -4.81
N ALA A 64 -7.65 3.01 -4.99
CA ALA A 64 -6.52 3.49 -5.80
C ALA A 64 -5.18 3.00 -5.24
N PHE A 65 -5.00 3.04 -3.92
CA PHE A 65 -3.77 2.52 -3.29
C PHE A 65 -3.56 1.04 -3.63
N PHE A 66 -4.54 0.19 -3.42
CA PHE A 66 -4.40 -1.24 -3.70
C PHE A 66 -4.28 -1.56 -5.19
N SER A 67 -4.80 -0.70 -6.08
CA SER A 67 -4.73 -0.89 -7.52
C SER A 67 -3.42 -0.39 -8.14
N THR A 68 -2.86 0.72 -7.61
CA THR A 68 -1.73 1.44 -8.22
C THR A 68 -0.53 1.60 -7.28
N GLY A 69 -0.67 1.32 -6.00
CA GLY A 69 0.36 1.56 -4.98
C GLY A 69 0.51 3.02 -4.55
N THR A 70 -0.30 3.97 -5.07
CA THR A 70 -0.12 5.39 -4.77
C THR A 70 -0.98 5.84 -3.60
N THR A 71 -0.44 6.71 -2.73
CA THR A 71 -1.14 7.29 -1.57
C THR A 71 -1.67 8.71 -1.82
N GLU A 72 -1.46 9.26 -3.01
CA GLU A 72 -1.83 10.66 -3.31
C GLU A 72 -3.29 10.98 -2.99
N LYS A 73 -4.21 10.08 -3.36
CA LYS A 73 -5.63 10.26 -3.06
C LYS A 73 -5.95 10.17 -1.57
N LEU A 74 -5.25 9.30 -0.83
CA LEU A 74 -5.37 9.19 0.62
C LEU A 74 -4.89 10.48 1.31
N LYS A 75 -3.73 10.99 0.92
CA LYS A 75 -3.19 12.26 1.44
C LYS A 75 -4.10 13.45 1.10
N ALA A 76 -4.62 13.49 -0.11
CA ALA A 76 -5.57 14.54 -0.52
C ALA A 76 -6.85 14.48 0.31
N TYR A 77 -7.36 13.28 0.58
CA TYR A 77 -8.53 13.08 1.44
C TYR A 77 -8.28 13.58 2.87
N MET A 78 -7.15 13.18 3.49
CA MET A 78 -6.78 13.63 4.83
C MET A 78 -6.66 15.15 4.93
N LYS A 79 -6.01 15.76 3.94
CA LYS A 79 -5.93 17.23 3.86
C LYS A 79 -7.30 17.91 3.73
N GLN A 80 -8.21 17.32 2.96
CA GLN A 80 -9.56 17.84 2.75
C GLN A 80 -10.41 17.76 4.03
N THR A 81 -10.28 16.67 4.78
CA THR A 81 -11.04 16.43 6.02
C THR A 81 -10.44 17.11 7.24
N GLY A 82 -9.23 17.66 7.11
CA GLY A 82 -8.50 18.25 8.23
C GLY A 82 -8.00 17.20 9.23
N GLU A 83 -7.86 15.95 8.81
CA GLU A 83 -7.34 14.89 9.66
C GLU A 83 -5.88 15.15 10.01
N THR A 84 -5.57 15.16 11.29
CA THR A 84 -4.23 15.44 11.83
C THR A 84 -3.71 14.33 12.73
N ASP A 85 -4.36 13.17 12.73
CA ASP A 85 -3.91 12.01 13.50
C ASP A 85 -2.49 11.61 13.08
N PRO A 86 -1.50 11.73 13.97
CA PRO A 86 -0.09 11.44 13.63
C PRO A 86 0.13 9.98 13.25
N ASP A 87 -0.68 9.06 13.78
CA ASP A 87 -0.55 7.64 13.46
C ASP A 87 -0.96 7.34 12.02
N ILE A 88 -2.00 8.03 11.54
CA ILE A 88 -2.43 7.93 10.13
C ILE A 88 -1.41 8.54 9.21
N LEU A 89 -0.93 9.74 9.51
CA LEU A 89 0.08 10.40 8.68
C LEU A 89 1.35 9.56 8.59
N ASN A 90 1.79 8.96 9.69
CA ASN A 90 2.92 8.05 9.72
C ASN A 90 2.65 6.76 8.90
N LEU A 91 1.43 6.22 8.96
CA LEU A 91 1.03 5.08 8.12
C LEU A 91 1.13 5.44 6.63
N LEU A 92 0.60 6.59 6.23
CA LEU A 92 0.65 7.05 4.84
C LEU A 92 2.08 7.27 4.34
N ASP A 93 2.94 7.84 5.18
CA ASP A 93 4.36 8.03 4.83
C ASP A 93 5.08 6.68 4.65
N ARG A 94 4.79 5.68 5.48
CA ARG A 94 5.32 4.33 5.30
C ARG A 94 4.83 3.66 4.02
N ILE A 95 3.57 3.87 3.67
CA ILE A 95 3.00 3.37 2.42
C ILE A 95 3.66 4.04 1.21
N ASP A 96 3.95 5.34 1.27
CA ASP A 96 4.70 6.03 0.22
C ASP A 96 6.11 5.47 0.07
N HIS A 97 6.82 5.26 1.18
CA HIS A 97 8.14 4.63 1.15
C HIS A 97 8.09 3.24 0.50
N PHE A 98 7.08 2.44 0.84
CA PHE A 98 6.87 1.15 0.18
C PHE A 98 6.65 1.29 -1.33
N ALA A 99 5.83 2.26 -1.75
CA ALA A 99 5.58 2.51 -3.18
C ALA A 99 6.84 2.96 -3.92
N ASP A 100 7.64 3.84 -3.31
CA ASP A 100 8.93 4.29 -3.86
C ASP A 100 9.95 3.14 -3.94
N ASP A 101 10.06 2.32 -2.92
CA ASP A 101 10.95 1.16 -2.89
C ASP A 101 10.53 0.09 -3.90
N LEU A 102 9.23 -0.07 -4.12
CA LEU A 102 8.70 -0.93 -5.17
C LEU A 102 9.04 -0.37 -6.56
N ALA A 103 8.85 0.92 -6.79
CA ALA A 103 9.19 1.57 -8.06
C ALA A 103 10.69 1.48 -8.37
N LEU A 104 11.54 1.54 -7.34
CA LEU A 104 13.00 1.43 -7.44
C LEU A 104 13.52 0.00 -7.30
N CYS A 105 12.63 -1.00 -7.16
CA CYS A 105 12.97 -2.42 -7.00
C CYS A 105 13.92 -2.71 -5.80
N ARG A 106 13.78 -1.98 -4.69
CA ARG A 106 14.59 -2.15 -3.48
C ARG A 106 14.06 -3.27 -2.59
N VAL A 107 14.27 -4.52 -2.99
CA VAL A 107 13.66 -5.73 -2.40
C VAL A 107 13.80 -5.83 -0.88
N GLN A 108 14.98 -5.50 -0.35
CA GLN A 108 15.24 -5.63 1.09
C GLN A 108 14.41 -4.65 1.92
N MET A 109 14.18 -3.44 1.40
CA MET A 109 13.37 -2.42 2.04
C MET A 109 11.88 -2.77 1.96
N LEU A 110 11.40 -3.25 0.81
CA LEU A 110 10.00 -3.67 0.63
C LEU A 110 9.50 -4.60 1.73
N LYS A 111 10.30 -5.61 2.09
CA LYS A 111 9.92 -6.57 3.15
C LYS A 111 9.88 -5.93 4.53
N ALA A 112 10.76 -4.98 4.81
CA ALA A 112 10.78 -4.26 6.07
C ALA A 112 9.55 -3.33 6.17
N ASP A 113 9.23 -2.63 5.10
CA ASP A 113 8.10 -1.72 5.03
C ASP A 113 6.76 -2.45 5.15
N LEU A 114 6.57 -3.55 4.43
CA LEU A 114 5.35 -4.37 4.57
C LEU A 114 5.14 -4.83 6.01
N LYS A 115 6.20 -5.27 6.70
CA LYS A 115 6.10 -5.67 8.11
C LYS A 115 5.79 -4.50 9.04
N ALA A 116 6.35 -3.32 8.75
CA ALA A 116 6.09 -2.12 9.55
C ALA A 116 4.65 -1.62 9.35
N ILE A 117 4.17 -1.59 8.10
CA ILE A 117 2.78 -1.25 7.76
C ILE A 117 1.81 -2.23 8.42
N ALA A 118 2.05 -3.54 8.29
CA ALA A 118 1.20 -4.57 8.91
C ALA A 118 1.10 -4.41 10.44
N ARG A 119 2.22 -4.12 11.11
CA ARG A 119 2.22 -3.86 12.56
C ARG A 119 1.39 -2.66 12.91
N GLN A 120 1.54 -1.57 12.17
CA GLN A 120 0.83 -0.32 12.43
C GLN A 120 -0.67 -0.47 12.17
N ILE A 121 -1.08 -1.16 11.11
CA ILE A 121 -2.49 -1.45 10.83
C ILE A 121 -3.12 -2.29 11.96
N LYS A 122 -2.38 -3.25 12.53
CA LYS A 122 -2.85 -4.08 13.66
C LYS A 122 -2.90 -3.33 15.00
N GLN A 123 -2.09 -2.29 15.17
CA GLN A 123 -2.08 -1.43 16.36
C GLN A 123 -3.17 -0.37 16.30
N ARG A 124 -4.42 -0.77 16.17
CA ARG A 124 -5.57 0.14 16.01
C ARG A 124 -5.60 1.25 17.06
N PRO A 125 -5.95 2.49 16.69
CA PRO A 125 -6.24 3.52 17.66
C PRO A 125 -7.44 3.09 18.53
N ALA A 126 -7.38 3.40 19.82
CA ALA A 126 -8.37 2.99 20.81
C ALA A 126 -9.78 3.59 20.60
N SER A 127 -9.89 4.64 19.79
CA SER A 127 -11.14 5.35 19.50
C SER A 127 -11.88 4.71 18.32
N ARG A 128 -13.01 4.06 18.60
CA ARG A 128 -13.83 3.33 17.60
C ARG A 128 -14.76 4.23 16.76
N GLU A 129 -14.85 5.52 17.05
CA GLU A 129 -15.87 6.41 16.44
C GLU A 129 -15.30 7.46 15.49
N THR A 130 -14.01 7.37 15.17
CA THR A 130 -13.35 8.35 14.30
C THR A 130 -13.24 7.81 12.87
N LEU A 131 -13.17 8.74 11.93
CA LEU A 131 -12.90 8.44 10.51
C LEU A 131 -11.61 7.61 10.34
N SER A 132 -10.66 7.84 11.24
CA SER A 132 -9.41 7.10 11.37
C SER A 132 -9.64 5.60 11.58
N SER A 133 -10.58 5.22 12.44
CA SER A 133 -10.86 3.80 12.71
C SER A 133 -11.42 3.09 11.48
N LEU A 134 -12.26 3.77 10.70
CA LEU A 134 -12.79 3.22 9.45
C LEU A 134 -11.68 3.01 8.41
N LEU A 135 -10.74 3.96 8.28
CA LEU A 135 -9.59 3.79 7.41
C LEU A 135 -8.77 2.55 7.80
N TYR A 136 -8.47 2.40 9.09
CA TYR A 136 -7.74 1.23 9.58
C TYR A 136 -8.49 -0.09 9.31
N GLU A 137 -9.82 -0.12 9.43
CA GLU A 137 -10.62 -1.30 9.09
C GLU A 137 -10.55 -1.64 7.60
N LEU A 138 -10.81 -0.66 6.74
CA LEU A 138 -10.73 -0.84 5.29
C LEU A 138 -9.33 -1.27 4.84
N MET A 139 -8.28 -0.67 5.44
CA MET A 139 -6.90 -1.02 5.14
C MET A 139 -6.55 -2.42 5.65
N ASN A 140 -6.97 -2.81 6.86
CA ASN A 140 -6.63 -4.10 7.44
C ASN A 140 -7.17 -5.25 6.59
N ASP A 141 -8.45 -5.21 6.24
CA ASP A 141 -9.09 -6.31 5.52
C ASP A 141 -8.48 -6.49 4.12
N ARG A 142 -8.26 -5.40 3.41
CA ARG A 142 -7.63 -5.45 2.08
C ARG A 142 -6.14 -5.75 2.16
N PHE A 143 -5.44 -5.19 3.14
CA PHE A 143 -4.00 -5.41 3.31
C PHE A 143 -3.70 -6.88 3.64
N GLU A 144 -4.44 -7.51 4.52
CA GLU A 144 -4.26 -8.93 4.80
C GLU A 144 -4.52 -9.79 3.56
N ALA A 145 -5.62 -9.54 2.84
CA ALA A 145 -5.94 -10.28 1.62
C ALA A 145 -4.86 -10.14 0.54
N GLU A 146 -4.32 -8.93 0.36
CA GLU A 146 -3.38 -8.61 -0.71
C GLU A 146 -1.94 -9.02 -0.39
N PHE A 147 -1.48 -8.75 0.83
CA PHE A 147 -0.08 -8.88 1.21
C PHE A 147 0.24 -10.04 2.13
N GLN A 148 -0.74 -10.86 2.54
CA GLN A 148 -0.53 -12.00 3.44
C GLN A 148 0.56 -12.94 2.93
N ASN A 149 0.56 -13.24 1.64
CA ASN A 149 1.54 -14.13 1.02
C ASN A 149 2.95 -13.51 0.95
N LEU A 150 3.05 -12.16 0.91
CA LEU A 150 4.31 -11.44 0.87
C LEU A 150 4.99 -11.36 2.23
N MET A 151 4.21 -11.48 3.32
CA MET A 151 4.71 -11.41 4.70
C MET A 151 5.21 -12.75 5.24
N GLY A 152 5.11 -13.82 4.45
CA GLY A 152 5.55 -15.16 4.80
C GLY A 152 7.05 -15.29 5.07
N SER A 153 7.53 -16.52 5.24
CA SER A 153 8.94 -16.81 5.53
C SER A 153 9.89 -16.25 4.45
N ARG A 154 11.13 -15.98 4.86
CA ARG A 154 12.13 -15.27 4.04
C ARG A 154 12.43 -15.94 2.69
N SER A 155 12.31 -17.26 2.61
CA SER A 155 12.62 -18.07 1.42
C SER A 155 11.51 -18.03 0.36
N ASP A 156 10.25 -17.85 0.78
CA ASP A 156 9.12 -18.07 -0.12
C ASP A 156 8.51 -16.76 -0.65
N SER A 157 9.04 -15.62 -0.20
CA SER A 157 8.45 -14.31 -0.51
C SER A 157 8.78 -13.80 -1.92
N LEU A 158 9.86 -14.25 -2.57
CA LEU A 158 10.20 -13.78 -3.91
C LEU A 158 9.17 -14.21 -4.97
N PRO A 159 8.78 -15.50 -5.07
CA PRO A 159 7.75 -15.91 -6.02
C PRO A 159 6.43 -15.16 -5.79
N ALA A 160 6.03 -14.99 -4.53
CA ALA A 160 4.82 -14.26 -4.17
C ALA A 160 4.89 -12.78 -4.59
N LEU A 161 6.03 -12.11 -4.39
CA LEU A 161 6.24 -10.72 -4.78
C LEU A 161 6.23 -10.56 -6.31
N VAL A 162 6.90 -11.45 -7.04
CA VAL A 162 6.88 -11.44 -8.52
C VAL A 162 5.47 -11.70 -9.05
N GLN A 163 4.75 -12.66 -8.47
CA GLN A 163 3.36 -12.96 -8.82
C GLN A 163 2.45 -11.76 -8.54
N TRP A 164 2.64 -11.09 -7.41
CA TRP A 164 1.91 -9.88 -7.06
C TRP A 164 2.17 -8.76 -8.07
N CYS A 165 3.43 -8.50 -8.43
CA CYS A 165 3.77 -7.52 -9.47
C CYS A 165 3.11 -7.87 -10.81
N ALA A 166 3.10 -9.14 -11.21
CA ALA A 166 2.46 -9.58 -12.44
C ALA A 166 0.94 -9.35 -12.41
N HIS A 167 0.29 -9.64 -11.28
CA HIS A 167 -1.14 -9.41 -11.08
C HIS A 167 -1.51 -7.93 -11.23
N HIS A 168 -0.67 -7.04 -10.71
CA HIS A 168 -0.86 -5.59 -10.80
C HIS A 168 -0.27 -4.96 -12.08
N ARG A 169 0.13 -5.78 -13.07
CA ARG A 169 0.73 -5.35 -14.36
C ARG A 169 2.02 -4.55 -14.20
N MET A 170 2.69 -4.67 -13.08
CA MET A 170 4.00 -4.09 -12.80
C MET A 170 5.11 -5.00 -13.34
N TYR A 171 5.09 -5.29 -14.64
CA TYR A 171 5.95 -6.30 -15.26
C TYR A 171 7.43 -5.94 -15.18
N GLN A 172 7.78 -4.67 -15.33
CA GLN A 172 9.17 -4.23 -15.23
C GLN A 172 9.71 -4.50 -13.83
N GLN A 173 8.97 -4.12 -12.80
CA GLN A 173 9.34 -4.37 -11.40
C GLN A 173 9.46 -5.87 -11.13
N GLY A 174 8.47 -6.65 -11.55
CA GLY A 174 8.50 -8.11 -11.38
C GLY A 174 9.70 -8.76 -12.05
N LEU A 175 10.04 -8.36 -13.28
CA LEU A 175 11.21 -8.88 -13.99
C LEU A 175 12.53 -8.45 -13.34
N THR A 176 12.64 -7.21 -12.89
CA THR A 176 13.82 -6.72 -12.17
C THR A 176 14.01 -7.46 -10.86
N LEU A 177 12.95 -7.60 -10.06
CA LEU A 177 12.97 -8.38 -8.82
C LEU A 177 13.41 -9.83 -9.07
N LEU A 178 12.87 -10.45 -10.11
CA LEU A 178 13.23 -11.81 -10.50
C LEU A 178 14.71 -11.90 -10.86
N SER A 179 15.22 -10.99 -11.70
CA SER A 179 16.62 -11.02 -12.15
C SER A 179 17.62 -10.78 -11.01
N GLU A 180 17.28 -9.90 -10.07
CA GLU A 180 18.17 -9.53 -8.95
C GLU A 180 18.15 -10.57 -7.81
N GLU A 181 16.98 -11.11 -7.48
CA GLU A 181 16.83 -12.00 -6.32
C GLU A 181 16.83 -13.50 -6.67
N MET A 182 16.60 -13.87 -7.94
CA MET A 182 16.61 -15.28 -8.34
C MET A 182 17.91 -15.99 -7.97
N PRO A 183 19.11 -15.41 -8.18
CA PRO A 183 20.35 -16.06 -7.78
C PRO A 183 20.38 -16.37 -6.28
N THR A 184 20.00 -15.41 -5.45
CA THR A 184 19.94 -15.58 -3.98
C THR A 184 18.90 -16.63 -3.57
N TYR A 185 17.73 -16.61 -4.21
CA TYR A 185 16.67 -17.58 -3.98
C TYR A 185 17.13 -19.01 -4.32
N LEU A 186 17.71 -19.21 -5.50
CA LEU A 186 18.20 -20.52 -5.94
C LEU A 186 19.34 -21.02 -5.04
N CYS A 187 20.26 -20.15 -4.63
CA CYS A 187 21.32 -20.52 -3.70
C CYS A 187 20.81 -20.96 -2.34
N GLY A 188 19.71 -20.36 -1.87
CA GLY A 188 19.07 -20.75 -0.62
C GLY A 188 18.32 -22.09 -0.68
N HIS A 189 17.90 -22.51 -1.88
CA HIS A 189 17.11 -23.74 -2.09
C HIS A 189 17.91 -24.88 -2.70
N LEU A 190 18.95 -24.56 -3.47
CA LEU A 190 19.86 -25.55 -4.03
C LEU A 190 21.08 -25.64 -3.11
N PHE A 191 21.40 -26.84 -2.64
CA PHE A 191 22.60 -27.12 -1.87
C PHE A 191 23.85 -27.03 -2.76
N LEU A 192 24.26 -25.78 -3.07
CA LEU A 192 25.46 -25.52 -3.84
C LEU A 192 26.67 -25.53 -2.89
N GLN A 193 27.53 -26.51 -3.00
CA GLN A 193 28.81 -26.52 -2.32
C GLN A 193 29.82 -25.72 -3.15
N PRO A 194 30.49 -24.70 -2.60
CA PRO A 194 31.51 -23.96 -3.30
C PRO A 194 32.69 -24.90 -3.61
N THR A 195 33.21 -24.83 -4.83
CA THR A 195 34.44 -25.54 -5.20
C THR A 195 35.65 -24.94 -4.47
N GLY A 196 36.76 -25.73 -4.39
CA GLY A 196 38.00 -25.24 -3.79
C GLY A 196 38.46 -23.90 -4.37
N LYS A 197 38.39 -23.75 -5.71
CA LYS A 197 38.73 -22.46 -6.39
C LYS A 197 37.85 -21.29 -5.94
N ALA A 198 36.57 -21.54 -5.68
CA ALA A 198 35.66 -20.51 -5.19
C ALA A 198 35.98 -20.11 -3.76
N LEU A 199 36.37 -21.07 -2.91
CA LEU A 199 36.85 -20.79 -1.55
C LEU A 199 38.15 -19.99 -1.55
N ASP A 200 39.11 -20.32 -2.43
CA ASP A 200 40.35 -19.59 -2.60
C ASP A 200 40.09 -18.13 -3.04
N TYR A 201 39.16 -17.92 -3.98
CA TYR A 201 38.74 -16.58 -4.42
C TYR A 201 38.10 -15.78 -3.27
N MET A 202 37.32 -16.41 -2.41
CA MET A 202 36.74 -15.78 -1.22
C MET A 202 37.79 -15.38 -0.19
N ALA A 203 38.85 -16.18 -0.05
CA ALA A 203 39.96 -15.88 0.87
C ALA A 203 40.81 -14.70 0.42
N LEU A 204 40.85 -14.39 -0.88
CA LEU A 204 41.59 -13.27 -1.46
C LEU A 204 40.88 -11.91 -1.33
N GLN A 205 39.63 -11.87 -0.91
CA GLN A 205 38.90 -10.59 -0.73
C GLN A 205 39.39 -9.81 0.50
N PRO A 206 39.52 -8.48 0.40
CA PRO A 206 40.12 -7.68 1.46
C PRO A 206 39.37 -7.82 2.79
N GLN A 207 40.14 -7.98 3.86
CA GLN A 207 39.70 -8.31 5.22
C GLN A 207 38.77 -7.26 5.90
N ASN A 208 38.50 -6.14 5.26
CA ASN A 208 37.78 -5.01 5.86
C ASN A 208 36.24 -5.04 5.71
N LYS A 209 35.68 -6.08 5.12
CA LYS A 209 34.22 -6.23 5.02
C LYS A 209 33.84 -7.53 5.73
N GLY A 210 32.92 -7.43 6.71
CA GLY A 210 32.54 -8.55 7.57
C GLY A 210 32.16 -9.82 6.79
N LYS A 211 32.44 -10.99 7.38
CA LYS A 211 32.23 -12.32 6.76
C LYS A 211 30.86 -12.51 6.09
N SER A 212 29.83 -11.86 6.63
CA SER A 212 28.48 -11.89 6.08
C SER A 212 28.39 -11.23 4.70
N TRP A 213 29.07 -10.11 4.48
CA TRP A 213 29.09 -9.41 3.19
C TRP A 213 29.83 -10.18 2.11
N VAL A 214 30.97 -10.77 2.43
CA VAL A 214 31.75 -11.60 1.49
C VAL A 214 30.93 -12.81 1.05
N PHE A 215 30.22 -13.44 1.96
CA PHE A 215 29.35 -14.57 1.68
C PHE A 215 28.18 -14.19 0.76
N GLN A 216 27.53 -13.05 1.03
CA GLN A 216 26.43 -12.53 0.19
C GLN A 216 26.90 -12.19 -1.22
N MET A 217 28.04 -11.49 -1.36
CA MET A 217 28.61 -11.15 -2.66
C MET A 217 29.06 -12.38 -3.43
N PHE A 218 29.65 -13.37 -2.76
CA PHE A 218 30.01 -14.63 -3.39
C PHE A 218 28.78 -15.37 -3.89
N HIS A 219 27.75 -15.53 -3.09
CA HIS A 219 26.51 -16.15 -3.51
C HIS A 219 25.90 -15.44 -4.71
N TYR A 220 25.82 -14.13 -4.67
CA TYR A 220 25.28 -13.33 -5.77
C TYR A 220 26.06 -13.54 -7.07
N HIS A 221 27.37 -13.35 -7.05
CA HIS A 221 28.20 -13.47 -8.24
C HIS A 221 28.34 -14.90 -8.74
N PHE A 222 28.45 -15.86 -7.84
CA PHE A 222 28.56 -17.28 -8.20
C PHE A 222 27.28 -17.80 -8.83
N CYS A 223 26.13 -17.51 -8.22
CA CYS A 223 24.86 -17.98 -8.76
C CYS A 223 24.49 -17.27 -10.07
N ARG A 224 24.82 -15.98 -10.19
CA ARG A 224 24.67 -15.26 -11.45
C ARG A 224 25.54 -15.87 -12.55
N ALA A 225 26.81 -16.17 -12.29
CA ALA A 225 27.68 -16.83 -13.23
C ALA A 225 27.21 -18.25 -13.58
N ALA A 226 26.74 -19.03 -12.60
CA ALA A 226 26.24 -20.38 -12.83
C ALA A 226 24.92 -20.45 -13.62
N LEU A 227 24.12 -19.39 -13.60
CA LEU A 227 22.84 -19.33 -14.31
C LEU A 227 22.96 -18.76 -15.73
N PHE A 228 24.00 -18.00 -16.03
CA PHE A 228 24.16 -17.30 -17.31
C PHE A 228 25.35 -17.83 -18.16
N HIS A 229 26.01 -18.88 -17.71
CA HIS A 229 26.99 -19.69 -18.45
C HIS A 229 26.54 -21.13 -18.57
#